data_6194da8b4360bb49297dbe40fb06c94c
#
_entry.id   6194da8b4360bb49297dbe40fb06c94c
#
_cell.length_a   1.000
_cell.length_b   1.000
_cell.length_c   1.000
_cell.angle_alpha   90.00
_cell.angle_beta   90.00
_cell.angle_gamma   90.00
#
_symmetry.space_group_name_H-M   'P 1'
#
loop_
_entity.id
_entity.type
_entity.pdbx_description
1 polymer ?
#
loop_
_entity_poly.entity_id
_entity_poly.type
_entity_poly.pdbx_seq_one_letter_code
_entity_poly.pdbx_strand_id
1 'polypeptide(L)'
;MKRMQSRLSVLALGLLGTGLANGGTFNTPLQHVIVIVQENRTPDNLFGADAALISAGAHIVPTGHCHVTTITLTPWQLDACFDPAHTHAAWVATYDNGAMAGACDISMSDQKCNQGSLHACPPGADQKYCPNYTYVSNSTGLLNPYFQLAEHYGFANYMFQTNQGPSFPAHQFLFSGTSAPIAYPTQFFDWFAAENLGGTATNNGCIGSANTVIKEVDPATGQESKGYTPPYAPPANTAGFPCYEHNTLADVLDAAGVSWRYYTDMEGSLWTAPDAIHHICLESKGACTGPDWPPTGTKVAVNPGQVLTDLGVNGTSTNNCQLQQFSWVIPDGHWSDHPGTVGHDGGPSWVAAIVNAVGGYDNSGAKLPVQCNYWANTAILITWDDWGGFYDDVNPIATIGGGSTGYPGGGGNGSKYVYGFRVPLLVVSPYAKAGYISGPANNPTCPNFYCHDFGSILKFSEYVFGQKGNALGPIGPSHWPYADSFVQDEGNPPDNYSLYDFFDFSGGPRAFTPITGAKYSTTCFLKPRTCFANFVQAAPDND
;
A
#
# COMPACT_ATOMS: atom_id res chain seq x y z
N MET A 1 51.53 -29.04 62.61
CA MET A 1 51.20 -29.44 61.24
C MET A 1 50.03 -28.59 60.76
N LYS A 2 50.29 -27.50 60.08
CA LYS A 2 49.24 -26.60 59.53
C LYS A 2 49.10 -26.91 58.03
N ARG A 3 47.94 -27.34 57.59
CA ARG A 3 47.63 -27.51 56.17
C ARG A 3 47.16 -26.17 55.61
N MET A 4 47.88 -25.70 54.64
CA MET A 4 47.52 -24.55 53.81
C MET A 4 46.61 -25.00 52.71
N GLN A 5 45.39 -24.48 52.65
CA GLN A 5 44.46 -24.66 51.51
C GLN A 5 44.68 -23.51 50.52
N SER A 6 45.14 -23.85 49.33
CA SER A 6 45.20 -22.97 48.19
C SER A 6 43.82 -22.87 47.51
N ARG A 7 43.30 -21.65 47.39
CA ARG A 7 42.10 -21.39 46.57
C ARG A 7 42.56 -21.12 45.12
N LEU A 8 42.19 -21.99 44.20
CA LEU A 8 42.25 -21.74 42.78
C LEU A 8 41.02 -20.86 42.40
N SER A 9 41.26 -19.67 41.94
CA SER A 9 40.29 -18.83 41.26
C SER A 9 40.28 -19.20 39.77
N VAL A 10 39.20 -19.79 39.30
CA VAL A 10 38.96 -20.07 37.88
C VAL A 10 38.37 -18.77 37.28
N LEU A 11 39.16 -18.08 36.45
CA LEU A 11 38.70 -16.99 35.61
C LEU A 11 37.97 -17.64 34.41
N ALA A 12 36.65 -17.53 34.37
CA ALA A 12 35.88 -17.87 33.17
C ALA A 12 35.99 -16.71 32.17
N LEU A 13 36.83 -16.89 31.16
CA LEU A 13 36.80 -16.02 29.96
C LEU A 13 35.55 -16.39 29.15
N GLY A 14 34.55 -15.53 29.22
CA GLY A 14 33.40 -15.59 28.30
C GLY A 14 33.87 -15.14 26.91
N LEU A 15 34.02 -16.08 25.99
CA LEU A 15 34.08 -15.75 24.56
C LEU A 15 32.70 -15.24 24.14
N LEU A 16 32.57 -13.94 24.01
CA LEU A 16 31.55 -13.34 23.19
C LEU A 16 31.85 -13.69 21.72
N GLY A 17 31.22 -14.75 21.24
CA GLY A 17 31.20 -15.05 19.83
C GLY A 17 30.40 -13.96 19.10
N THR A 18 31.08 -12.99 18.52
CA THR A 18 30.52 -12.13 17.49
C THR A 18 30.28 -12.99 16.26
N GLY A 19 29.07 -13.53 16.14
CA GLY A 19 28.60 -14.07 14.89
C GLY A 19 28.52 -12.92 13.90
N LEU A 20 29.50 -12.83 13.01
CA LEU A 20 29.41 -12.00 11.82
C LEU A 20 28.29 -12.58 10.93
N ALA A 21 27.10 -12.05 11.05
CA ALA A 21 26.09 -12.21 10.04
C ALA A 21 26.58 -11.41 8.80
N ASN A 22 27.09 -12.12 7.81
CA ASN A 22 27.32 -11.59 6.48
C ASN A 22 25.96 -11.40 5.78
N GLY A 23 25.17 -10.43 6.24
CA GLY A 23 24.08 -9.85 5.47
C GLY A 23 24.52 -8.47 5.05
N GLY A 24 24.47 -8.14 3.77
CA GLY A 24 24.69 -6.79 3.31
C GLY A 24 23.74 -5.85 4.02
N THR A 25 24.23 -5.02 4.92
CA THR A 25 23.43 -4.02 5.59
C THR A 25 23.21 -2.87 4.61
N PHE A 26 21.96 -2.53 4.41
CA PHE A 26 21.54 -1.30 3.75
C PHE A 26 22.00 -0.13 4.64
N ASN A 27 23.14 0.45 4.29
CA ASN A 27 23.68 1.56 5.08
C ASN A 27 22.94 2.85 4.69
N THR A 28 21.86 3.14 5.38
CA THR A 28 21.00 4.30 5.12
C THR A 28 20.92 5.20 6.37
N PRO A 29 20.85 6.54 6.19
CA PRO A 29 20.57 7.45 7.29
C PRO A 29 19.10 7.48 7.71
N LEU A 30 18.22 6.71 7.07
CA LEU A 30 16.80 6.66 7.39
C LEU A 30 16.55 6.00 8.75
N GLN A 31 15.64 6.59 9.51
CA GLN A 31 15.19 6.11 10.81
C GLN A 31 13.66 5.94 10.85
N HIS A 32 12.96 6.55 9.89
CA HIS A 32 11.52 6.47 9.76
C HIS A 32 11.13 6.11 8.33
N VAL A 33 10.17 5.20 8.21
CA VAL A 33 9.48 4.89 6.96
C VAL A 33 7.99 5.09 7.17
N ILE A 34 7.36 5.89 6.34
CA ILE A 34 5.90 6.12 6.34
C ILE A 34 5.36 5.61 5.02
N VAL A 35 4.44 4.65 5.08
CA VAL A 35 3.70 4.16 3.91
C VAL A 35 2.31 4.76 3.97
N ILE A 36 2.01 5.68 3.06
CA ILE A 36 0.66 6.25 2.89
C ILE A 36 -0.03 5.45 1.79
N VAL A 37 -1.16 4.86 2.11
CA VAL A 37 -1.98 4.12 1.15
C VAL A 37 -3.18 5.00 0.80
N GLN A 38 -3.43 5.19 -0.47
CA GLN A 38 -4.61 5.82 -1.03
C GLN A 38 -5.41 4.77 -1.81
N GLU A 39 -6.56 5.12 -2.36
CA GLU A 39 -7.51 4.15 -2.89
C GLU A 39 -7.77 4.34 -4.39
N ASN A 40 -7.75 3.21 -5.12
CA ASN A 40 -8.43 3.01 -6.40
C ASN A 40 -7.99 3.91 -7.55
N ARG A 41 -6.69 3.96 -7.89
CA ARG A 41 -6.23 4.75 -9.06
C ARG A 41 -5.11 4.06 -9.83
N THR A 42 -5.12 4.23 -11.15
CA THR A 42 -3.98 3.93 -12.01
C THR A 42 -3.14 5.19 -12.28
N PRO A 43 -1.88 5.05 -12.72
CA PRO A 43 -1.09 6.19 -13.18
C PRO A 43 -1.76 6.96 -14.32
N ASP A 44 -2.35 6.28 -15.29
CA ASP A 44 -3.05 6.89 -16.43
C ASP A 44 -4.28 7.69 -15.97
N ASN A 45 -5.02 7.17 -14.98
CA ASN A 45 -6.17 7.87 -14.42
C ASN A 45 -5.75 9.09 -13.59
N LEU A 46 -4.82 8.97 -12.66
CA LEU A 46 -4.53 10.03 -11.69
C LEU A 46 -3.61 11.12 -12.24
N PHE A 47 -2.61 10.76 -13.05
CA PHE A 47 -1.60 11.68 -13.58
C PHE A 47 -1.79 12.05 -15.04
N GLY A 48 -2.92 11.67 -15.65
CA GLY A 48 -3.22 11.98 -17.07
C GLY A 48 -3.25 13.47 -17.41
N ALA A 49 -3.42 14.35 -16.41
CA ALA A 49 -3.37 15.81 -16.58
C ALA A 49 -2.00 16.43 -16.27
N ASP A 50 -0.99 15.64 -15.85
CA ASP A 50 0.34 16.15 -15.50
C ASP A 50 1.27 16.21 -16.73
N ALA A 51 1.16 17.30 -17.48
CA ALA A 51 1.97 17.49 -18.69
C ALA A 51 3.47 17.60 -18.41
N ALA A 52 3.87 18.07 -17.22
CA ALA A 52 5.28 18.20 -16.85
C ALA A 52 5.89 16.82 -16.58
N LEU A 53 5.21 15.99 -15.80
CA LEU A 53 5.64 14.62 -15.51
C LEU A 53 5.69 13.75 -16.78
N ILE A 54 4.67 13.84 -17.63
CA ILE A 54 4.63 13.15 -18.94
C ILE A 54 5.81 13.59 -19.82
N SER A 55 6.07 14.90 -19.89
CA SER A 55 7.21 15.44 -20.66
C SER A 55 8.57 15.04 -20.09
N ALA A 56 8.65 14.78 -18.80
CA ALA A 56 9.86 14.27 -18.13
C ALA A 56 10.10 12.79 -18.39
N GLY A 57 9.15 12.05 -18.96
CA GLY A 57 9.31 10.65 -19.36
C GLY A 57 8.48 9.67 -18.55
N ALA A 58 7.46 10.12 -17.83
CA ALA A 58 6.50 9.20 -17.22
C ALA A 58 5.70 8.45 -18.30
N HIS A 59 5.51 7.16 -18.07
CA HIS A 59 4.68 6.33 -18.94
C HIS A 59 3.20 6.48 -18.56
N ILE A 60 2.57 7.49 -19.09
CA ILE A 60 1.16 7.85 -18.91
C ILE A 60 0.58 8.11 -20.28
N VAL A 61 -0.50 7.39 -20.63
CA VAL A 61 -1.05 7.41 -21.98
C VAL A 61 -2.42 8.12 -22.03
N PRO A 62 -2.70 8.89 -23.09
CA PRO A 62 -3.99 9.56 -23.26
C PRO A 62 -5.05 8.69 -23.93
N THR A 63 -4.72 7.44 -24.28
CA THR A 63 -5.62 6.55 -25.02
C THR A 63 -5.52 5.14 -24.47
N GLY A 64 -6.64 4.42 -24.54
CA GLY A 64 -6.74 3.01 -24.20
C GLY A 64 -7.36 2.20 -25.33
N HIS A 65 -7.56 0.92 -25.08
CA HIS A 65 -8.17 0.00 -26.02
C HIS A 65 -9.42 -0.68 -25.44
N CYS A 66 -10.49 -0.71 -26.24
CA CYS A 66 -11.63 -1.59 -26.03
C CYS A 66 -11.64 -2.57 -27.21
N HIS A 67 -11.16 -3.78 -26.99
CA HIS A 67 -10.87 -4.76 -28.04
C HIS A 67 -10.05 -4.13 -29.16
N VAL A 68 -10.60 -4.00 -30.34
CA VAL A 68 -9.93 -3.41 -31.53
C VAL A 68 -10.11 -1.90 -31.66
N THR A 69 -10.87 -1.28 -30.74
CA THR A 69 -11.21 0.15 -30.81
C THR A 69 -10.30 0.95 -29.89
N THR A 70 -9.65 1.98 -30.43
CA THR A 70 -8.90 2.95 -29.63
C THR A 70 -9.86 3.96 -28.98
N ILE A 71 -9.75 4.15 -27.67
CA ILE A 71 -10.56 5.06 -26.87
C ILE A 71 -9.67 6.18 -26.34
N THR A 72 -10.08 7.40 -26.50
CA THR A 72 -9.41 8.55 -25.85
C THR A 72 -9.91 8.70 -24.42
N LEU A 73 -9.01 8.77 -23.46
CA LEU A 73 -9.36 9.03 -22.06
C LEU A 73 -9.94 10.45 -21.94
N THR A 74 -11.01 10.59 -21.18
CA THR A 74 -11.70 11.87 -20.99
C THR A 74 -11.50 12.41 -19.57
N PRO A 75 -11.34 13.75 -19.41
CA PRO A 75 -11.12 14.33 -18.09
C PRO A 75 -12.39 14.25 -17.22
N TRP A 76 -12.26 13.87 -15.97
CA TRP A 76 -13.34 13.86 -14.99
C TRP A 76 -12.86 14.34 -13.62
N GLN A 77 -13.75 14.45 -12.64
CA GLN A 77 -13.39 14.90 -11.29
C GLN A 77 -12.89 13.73 -10.43
N LEU A 78 -12.09 14.02 -9.40
CA LEU A 78 -11.54 13.02 -8.48
C LEU A 78 -12.66 12.32 -7.69
N ASP A 79 -13.60 13.09 -7.17
CA ASP A 79 -14.76 12.66 -6.40
C ASP A 79 -15.98 12.33 -7.30
N ALA A 80 -15.71 11.72 -8.44
CA ALA A 80 -16.76 11.32 -9.37
C ALA A 80 -17.74 10.35 -8.73
N CYS A 81 -19.02 10.51 -9.12
CA CYS A 81 -20.13 9.78 -8.52
C CYS A 81 -20.33 8.42 -9.16
N PHE A 82 -19.29 7.70 -9.42
CA PHE A 82 -19.31 6.34 -9.88
C PHE A 82 -18.09 5.59 -9.35
N ASP A 83 -18.26 4.31 -9.25
CA ASP A 83 -17.26 3.38 -8.81
C ASP A 83 -17.19 2.24 -9.81
N PRO A 84 -16.15 2.14 -10.66
CA PRO A 84 -16.02 1.04 -11.60
C PRO A 84 -15.77 -0.27 -10.84
N ALA A 85 -16.39 -1.37 -11.29
CA ALA A 85 -16.12 -2.66 -10.69
C ALA A 85 -14.64 -3.01 -10.79
N HIS A 86 -14.04 -3.38 -9.65
CA HIS A 86 -12.64 -3.79 -9.55
C HIS A 86 -12.45 -5.10 -8.79
N THR A 87 -13.47 -5.96 -8.86
CA THR A 87 -13.43 -7.35 -8.40
C THR A 87 -12.40 -8.17 -9.18
N HIS A 88 -12.06 -9.37 -8.70
CA HIS A 88 -11.21 -10.29 -9.47
C HIS A 88 -11.79 -10.61 -10.86
N ALA A 89 -13.12 -10.75 -10.96
CA ALA A 89 -13.77 -10.94 -12.26
C ALA A 89 -13.58 -9.73 -13.20
N ALA A 90 -13.60 -8.51 -12.66
CA ALA A 90 -13.30 -7.29 -13.42
C ALA A 90 -11.82 -7.24 -13.83
N TRP A 91 -10.92 -7.69 -12.94
CA TRP A 91 -9.51 -7.83 -13.28
C TRP A 91 -9.30 -8.79 -14.46
N VAL A 92 -9.92 -10.00 -14.42
CA VAL A 92 -9.84 -10.99 -15.51
C VAL A 92 -10.35 -10.42 -16.82
N ALA A 93 -11.48 -9.69 -16.78
CA ALA A 93 -12.06 -9.06 -17.98
C ALA A 93 -11.14 -7.99 -18.55
N THR A 94 -10.65 -7.06 -17.70
CA THR A 94 -9.75 -5.96 -18.12
C THR A 94 -8.42 -6.48 -18.66
N TYR A 95 -7.86 -7.50 -18.01
CA TYR A 95 -6.61 -8.13 -18.39
C TYR A 95 -6.67 -8.77 -19.79
N ASP A 96 -7.81 -9.36 -20.16
CA ASP A 96 -8.09 -9.94 -21.47
C ASP A 96 -6.93 -10.80 -22.00
N ASN A 97 -6.46 -11.74 -21.19
CA ASN A 97 -5.31 -12.60 -21.49
C ASN A 97 -4.00 -11.82 -21.86
N GLY A 98 -3.83 -10.65 -21.33
CA GLY A 98 -2.66 -9.79 -21.57
C GLY A 98 -2.85 -8.76 -22.67
N ALA A 99 -3.99 -8.71 -23.32
CA ALA A 99 -4.29 -7.72 -24.36
C ALA A 99 -4.59 -6.33 -23.77
N MET A 100 -4.92 -6.22 -22.48
CA MET A 100 -5.30 -4.98 -21.81
C MET A 100 -6.45 -4.25 -22.52
N ALA A 101 -7.40 -4.99 -23.04
CA ALA A 101 -8.42 -4.44 -23.95
C ALA A 101 -9.87 -4.65 -23.47
N GLY A 102 -10.05 -5.21 -22.28
CA GLY A 102 -11.37 -5.57 -21.77
C GLY A 102 -11.93 -4.65 -20.68
N ALA A 103 -11.33 -3.50 -20.40
CA ALA A 103 -11.86 -2.55 -19.41
C ALA A 103 -13.26 -2.02 -19.78
N CYS A 104 -13.68 -2.11 -21.03
CA CYS A 104 -15.03 -1.77 -21.46
C CYS A 104 -16.08 -2.87 -21.24
N ASP A 105 -15.66 -4.04 -20.80
CA ASP A 105 -16.57 -5.17 -20.53
C ASP A 105 -16.92 -5.28 -19.05
N ILE A 106 -16.25 -4.53 -18.18
CA ILE A 106 -16.56 -4.52 -16.76
C ILE A 106 -17.83 -3.70 -16.49
N SER A 107 -18.61 -4.17 -15.56
CA SER A 107 -19.80 -3.46 -15.12
C SER A 107 -19.42 -2.24 -14.29
N MET A 108 -20.28 -1.23 -14.30
CA MET A 108 -20.25 -0.25 -13.21
C MET A 108 -20.88 -0.91 -11.99
N SER A 109 -20.12 -1.05 -10.92
CA SER A 109 -20.71 -1.27 -9.62
C SER A 109 -21.45 0.01 -9.24
N ASP A 110 -22.57 -0.13 -8.67
CA ASP A 110 -23.49 0.88 -8.14
C ASP A 110 -23.25 2.37 -8.48
N GLN A 111 -24.21 2.93 -9.23
CA GLN A 111 -24.39 4.38 -9.25
C GLN A 111 -24.84 4.83 -7.85
N LYS A 112 -23.94 5.09 -6.95
CA LYS A 112 -24.23 5.57 -5.58
C LYS A 112 -24.81 6.99 -5.56
N CYS A 113 -24.82 7.68 -6.69
CA CYS A 113 -25.34 9.01 -6.80
C CYS A 113 -26.82 9.07 -7.13
N ASN A 114 -27.64 9.05 -6.13
CA ASN A 114 -29.07 9.39 -6.22
C ASN A 114 -29.37 10.86 -6.55
N GLN A 115 -28.37 11.67 -6.93
CA GLN A 115 -28.55 13.09 -7.22
C GLN A 115 -28.50 13.32 -8.73
N GLY A 116 -29.65 13.34 -9.35
CA GLY A 116 -29.97 13.33 -10.76
C GLY A 116 -29.32 14.39 -11.68
N SER A 117 -28.24 15.04 -11.28
CA SER A 117 -27.47 15.98 -12.11
C SER A 117 -25.96 15.71 -12.14
N LEU A 118 -25.47 14.82 -11.29
CA LEU A 118 -24.08 14.41 -11.30
C LEU A 118 -23.99 13.09 -12.07
N HIS A 119 -23.80 13.23 -13.37
CA HIS A 119 -23.68 12.08 -14.27
C HIS A 119 -22.45 11.25 -13.94
N ALA A 120 -22.56 9.94 -14.03
CA ALA A 120 -21.44 9.03 -13.96
C ALA A 120 -20.33 9.37 -14.97
N CYS A 121 -20.64 10.12 -16.00
CA CYS A 121 -19.75 10.41 -17.12
C CYS A 121 -19.69 11.89 -17.47
N PRO A 122 -18.51 12.40 -17.94
CA PRO A 122 -18.40 13.77 -18.42
C PRO A 122 -19.40 14.07 -19.54
N PRO A 123 -19.90 15.31 -19.64
CA PRO A 123 -20.73 15.70 -20.78
C PRO A 123 -19.99 15.46 -22.11
N GLY A 124 -20.63 14.73 -23.01
CA GLY A 124 -20.06 14.40 -24.31
C GLY A 124 -19.18 13.16 -24.38
N ALA A 125 -18.88 12.52 -23.24
CA ALA A 125 -18.23 11.20 -23.23
C ALA A 125 -19.19 10.12 -23.73
N ASP A 126 -18.65 9.10 -24.42
CA ASP A 126 -19.41 7.93 -24.76
C ASP A 126 -19.68 7.11 -23.48
N GLN A 127 -20.96 6.96 -23.15
CA GLN A 127 -21.42 6.25 -21.96
C GLN A 127 -20.93 4.80 -21.92
N LYS A 128 -20.62 4.22 -23.06
CA LYS A 128 -20.11 2.85 -23.16
C LYS A 128 -18.70 2.71 -22.58
N TYR A 129 -17.88 3.76 -22.66
CA TYR A 129 -16.46 3.72 -22.29
C TYR A 129 -16.15 4.48 -21.00
N CYS A 130 -17.10 5.23 -20.52
CA CYS A 130 -17.03 5.88 -19.24
C CYS A 130 -17.68 4.97 -18.16
N PRO A 131 -17.16 4.90 -16.95
CA PRO A 131 -16.10 5.73 -16.35
C PRO A 131 -14.67 5.22 -16.55
N ASN A 132 -14.48 3.98 -16.95
CA ASN A 132 -13.19 3.29 -16.96
C ASN A 132 -12.10 4.04 -17.75
N TYR A 133 -12.48 4.68 -18.87
CA TYR A 133 -11.56 5.44 -19.73
C TYR A 133 -11.59 6.93 -19.39
N THR A 134 -11.30 7.25 -18.13
CA THR A 134 -11.19 8.64 -17.68
C THR A 134 -9.85 8.90 -17.00
N TYR A 135 -9.45 10.18 -16.98
CA TYR A 135 -8.39 10.66 -16.12
C TYR A 135 -8.87 11.82 -15.25
N VAL A 136 -8.22 12.01 -14.09
CA VAL A 136 -8.63 13.08 -13.17
C VAL A 136 -8.17 14.44 -13.69
N SER A 137 -9.13 15.34 -13.89
CA SER A 137 -8.87 16.71 -14.33
C SER A 137 -8.23 17.54 -13.22
N ASN A 138 -7.17 18.28 -13.54
CA ASN A 138 -6.56 19.24 -12.62
C ASN A 138 -6.97 20.70 -12.92
N SER A 139 -8.09 20.92 -13.57
CA SER A 139 -8.55 22.29 -13.93
C SER A 139 -8.78 23.20 -12.74
N THR A 140 -9.01 22.66 -11.56
CA THR A 140 -9.17 23.39 -10.28
C THR A 140 -7.89 23.49 -9.48
N GLY A 141 -6.81 22.82 -9.89
CA GLY A 141 -5.57 22.72 -9.13
C GLY A 141 -5.62 21.70 -7.98
N LEU A 142 -6.66 20.85 -7.91
CA LEU A 142 -6.86 19.87 -6.83
C LEU A 142 -5.68 18.90 -6.69
N LEU A 143 -5.14 18.44 -7.82
CA LEU A 143 -4.03 17.48 -7.86
C LEU A 143 -2.63 18.12 -7.74
N ASN A 144 -2.53 19.44 -7.62
CA ASN A 144 -1.23 20.11 -7.50
C ASN A 144 -0.31 19.51 -6.44
N PRO A 145 -0.78 19.08 -5.26
CA PRO A 145 0.08 18.40 -4.30
C PRO A 145 0.73 17.13 -4.86
N TYR A 146 -0.03 16.27 -5.52
CA TYR A 146 0.50 15.02 -6.11
C TYR A 146 1.49 15.31 -7.23
N PHE A 147 1.17 16.27 -8.11
CA PHE A 147 2.04 16.65 -9.23
C PHE A 147 3.37 17.20 -8.70
N GLN A 148 3.36 18.09 -7.70
CA GLN A 148 4.59 18.58 -7.08
C GLN A 148 5.42 17.45 -6.46
N LEU A 149 4.78 16.46 -5.82
CA LEU A 149 5.48 15.31 -5.25
C LEU A 149 6.15 14.47 -6.33
N ALA A 150 5.43 14.18 -7.43
CA ALA A 150 5.97 13.41 -8.56
C ALA A 150 7.10 14.16 -9.28
N GLU A 151 6.95 15.47 -9.50
CA GLU A 151 7.92 16.31 -10.19
C GLU A 151 9.19 16.58 -9.38
N HIS A 152 9.08 16.70 -8.05
CA HIS A 152 10.20 17.07 -7.19
C HIS A 152 10.94 15.90 -6.55
N TYR A 153 10.30 14.73 -6.49
CA TYR A 153 10.84 13.52 -5.85
C TYR A 153 10.83 12.34 -6.82
N GLY A 154 10.48 11.16 -6.38
CA GLY A 154 10.47 9.96 -7.20
C GLY A 154 9.06 9.56 -7.65
N PHE A 155 8.93 9.16 -8.91
CA PHE A 155 7.74 8.56 -9.50
C PHE A 155 8.09 7.22 -10.15
N ALA A 156 7.24 6.19 -9.97
CA ALA A 156 7.45 4.89 -10.59
C ALA A 156 6.62 4.76 -11.87
N ASN A 157 7.28 4.45 -12.99
CA ASN A 157 6.57 4.06 -14.21
C ASN A 157 5.88 2.69 -14.07
N TYR A 158 6.45 1.82 -13.23
CA TYR A 158 6.04 0.41 -13.13
C TYR A 158 5.95 -0.01 -11.66
N MET A 159 4.90 0.45 -10.98
CA MET A 159 4.46 -0.06 -9.68
C MET A 159 3.15 -0.82 -9.88
N PHE A 160 3.10 -2.05 -9.43
CA PHE A 160 1.92 -2.91 -9.60
C PHE A 160 1.31 -3.25 -8.24
N GLN A 161 -0.01 -3.24 -8.16
CA GLN A 161 -0.66 -3.95 -7.06
C GLN A 161 -0.31 -5.44 -7.14
N THR A 162 -0.08 -6.07 -6.01
CA THR A 162 0.33 -7.47 -5.98
C THR A 162 -0.86 -8.43 -6.18
N ASN A 163 -2.04 -8.03 -5.69
CA ASN A 163 -3.29 -8.78 -5.80
C ASN A 163 -3.98 -8.60 -7.16
N GLN A 164 -4.84 -9.54 -7.52
CA GLN A 164 -5.69 -9.51 -8.71
C GLN A 164 -7.14 -9.17 -8.36
N GLY A 165 -7.34 -8.18 -7.52
CA GLY A 165 -8.66 -7.84 -7.00
C GLY A 165 -8.64 -6.55 -6.20
N PRO A 166 -9.70 -6.31 -5.41
CA PRO A 166 -9.94 -5.03 -4.74
C PRO A 166 -9.13 -4.84 -3.45
N SER A 167 -9.58 -3.90 -2.62
CA SER A 167 -8.83 -3.33 -1.49
C SER A 167 -8.45 -4.33 -0.39
N PHE A 168 -9.34 -5.25 0.02
CA PHE A 168 -9.02 -6.16 1.12
C PHE A 168 -7.73 -6.96 0.88
N PRO A 169 -7.59 -7.72 -0.22
CA PRO A 169 -6.33 -8.41 -0.49
C PRO A 169 -5.14 -7.46 -0.68
N ALA A 170 -5.34 -6.26 -1.22
CA ALA A 170 -4.28 -5.27 -1.39
C ALA A 170 -3.68 -4.84 -0.05
N HIS A 171 -4.54 -4.48 0.92
CA HIS A 171 -4.11 -4.12 2.27
C HIS A 171 -3.43 -5.28 3.00
N GLN A 172 -3.86 -6.53 2.77
CA GLN A 172 -3.16 -7.70 3.31
C GLN A 172 -1.75 -7.83 2.72
N PHE A 173 -1.56 -7.64 1.41
CA PHE A 173 -0.23 -7.64 0.80
C PHE A 173 0.65 -6.50 1.33
N LEU A 174 0.12 -5.30 1.48
CA LEU A 174 0.86 -4.13 2.01
C LEU A 174 1.27 -4.27 3.49
N PHE A 175 0.55 -5.06 4.25
CA PHE A 175 0.82 -5.29 5.67
C PHE A 175 1.65 -6.56 5.91
N SER A 176 1.33 -7.63 5.18
CA SER A 176 1.83 -8.97 5.46
C SER A 176 2.66 -9.58 4.33
N GLY A 177 2.68 -8.98 3.14
CA GLY A 177 3.31 -9.58 1.95
C GLY A 177 2.55 -10.76 1.37
N THR A 178 1.36 -11.05 1.86
CA THR A 178 0.48 -12.10 1.34
C THR A 178 -0.97 -11.84 1.75
N SER A 179 -1.90 -12.27 0.92
CA SER A 179 -3.34 -12.33 1.27
C SER A 179 -3.81 -13.78 1.46
N ALA A 180 -2.88 -14.73 1.65
CA ALA A 180 -3.23 -16.12 1.89
C ALA A 180 -3.72 -16.31 3.33
N PRO A 181 -4.76 -17.13 3.57
CA PRO A 181 -5.28 -17.38 4.93
C PRO A 181 -4.27 -18.02 5.86
N ILE A 182 -3.38 -18.84 5.32
CA ILE A 182 -2.29 -19.49 6.05
C ILE A 182 -1.07 -19.60 5.15
N ALA A 183 0.04 -19.03 5.59
CA ALA A 183 1.33 -19.23 4.96
C ALA A 183 2.13 -20.29 5.74
N TYR A 184 1.66 -21.54 5.76
CA TYR A 184 2.31 -22.59 6.57
C TYR A 184 2.85 -23.76 5.74
N PRO A 185 4.01 -24.32 6.12
CA PRO A 185 4.79 -25.27 5.32
C PRO A 185 4.15 -26.65 5.12
N THR A 186 2.96 -26.93 5.56
CA THR A 186 2.39 -28.28 5.53
C THR A 186 1.05 -28.43 4.83
N GLN A 187 0.48 -27.37 4.27
CA GLN A 187 -0.85 -27.44 3.64
C GLN A 187 -0.86 -26.84 2.24
N PHE A 188 -1.56 -27.48 1.32
CA PHE A 188 -1.60 -27.18 -0.11
C PHE A 188 -2.51 -25.98 -0.50
N PHE A 189 -2.75 -25.04 0.40
CA PHE A 189 -3.82 -24.04 0.23
C PHE A 189 -3.35 -22.61 0.46
N ASP A 190 -2.25 -22.25 -0.19
CA ASP A 190 -1.75 -20.89 -0.20
C ASP A 190 -2.46 -20.06 -1.28
N TRP A 191 -3.79 -20.18 -1.36
CA TRP A 191 -4.56 -19.37 -2.28
C TRP A 191 -4.63 -17.95 -1.75
N PHE A 192 -4.62 -16.98 -2.67
CA PHE A 192 -4.69 -15.59 -2.27
C PHE A 192 -6.14 -15.12 -2.22
N ALA A 193 -6.49 -14.33 -1.21
CA ALA A 193 -7.74 -13.59 -1.23
C ALA A 193 -7.86 -12.79 -2.53
N ALA A 194 -9.01 -12.89 -3.18
CA ALA A 194 -9.24 -12.34 -4.51
C ALA A 194 -10.29 -11.22 -4.52
N GLU A 195 -11.09 -11.11 -3.45
CA GLU A 195 -12.26 -10.24 -3.42
C GLU A 195 -12.34 -9.46 -2.11
N ASN A 196 -13.18 -8.43 -2.11
CA ASN A 196 -13.65 -7.83 -0.88
C ASN A 196 -14.64 -8.75 -0.16
N LEU A 197 -14.83 -8.49 1.10
CA LEU A 197 -15.64 -9.33 1.96
C LEU A 197 -17.14 -9.07 1.67
N GLY A 198 -17.86 -10.11 1.35
CA GLY A 198 -19.31 -10.02 1.23
C GLY A 198 -19.94 -9.78 2.59
N GLY A 199 -20.26 -8.55 2.91
CA GLY A 199 -20.85 -8.18 4.19
C GLY A 199 -21.00 -6.66 4.34
N THR A 200 -21.04 -6.18 5.59
CA THR A 200 -21.01 -4.75 5.87
C THR A 200 -19.57 -4.25 5.91
N ALA A 201 -19.31 -3.05 5.44
CA ALA A 201 -17.98 -2.41 5.46
C ALA A 201 -17.30 -2.34 6.86
N THR A 202 -17.97 -2.74 7.90
CA THR A 202 -17.59 -2.44 9.29
C THR A 202 -17.47 -3.65 10.21
N ASN A 203 -17.47 -4.86 9.70
CA ASN A 203 -17.26 -6.07 10.52
C ASN A 203 -16.52 -7.12 9.69
N ASN A 204 -15.30 -6.79 9.31
CA ASN A 204 -14.43 -7.62 8.50
C ASN A 204 -13.31 -8.23 9.36
N GLY A 205 -12.42 -8.97 8.73
CA GLY A 205 -11.34 -9.61 9.46
C GLY A 205 -11.83 -10.67 10.45
N CYS A 206 -11.10 -10.86 11.52
CA CYS A 206 -11.43 -11.83 12.59
C CYS A 206 -12.71 -11.48 13.35
N ILE A 207 -13.14 -10.24 13.33
CA ILE A 207 -14.38 -9.77 13.96
C ILE A 207 -15.59 -9.86 13.03
N GLY A 208 -15.40 -10.36 11.82
CA GLY A 208 -16.46 -10.58 10.85
C GLY A 208 -17.58 -11.46 11.36
N SER A 209 -18.79 -11.29 10.82
CA SER A 209 -19.90 -12.17 11.14
C SER A 209 -19.59 -13.61 10.68
N ALA A 210 -20.22 -14.60 11.30
CA ALA A 210 -19.99 -16.03 10.98
C ALA A 210 -20.22 -16.41 9.51
N ASN A 211 -20.89 -15.56 8.75
CA ASN A 211 -21.18 -15.77 7.33
C ASN A 211 -20.28 -14.91 6.41
N THR A 212 -19.36 -14.15 6.96
CA THR A 212 -18.40 -13.40 6.17
C THR A 212 -17.50 -14.37 5.42
N VAL A 213 -17.45 -14.26 4.12
CA VAL A 213 -16.71 -15.17 3.24
C VAL A 213 -15.97 -14.34 2.21
N ILE A 214 -14.71 -14.65 1.99
CA ILE A 214 -13.93 -14.13 0.90
C ILE A 214 -13.66 -15.25 -0.10
N LYS A 215 -13.69 -14.92 -1.37
CA LYS A 215 -13.21 -15.82 -2.40
C LYS A 215 -11.70 -15.73 -2.52
N GLU A 216 -11.08 -16.80 -2.88
CA GLU A 216 -9.65 -16.92 -3.05
C GLU A 216 -9.32 -17.37 -4.47
N VAL A 217 -8.20 -16.93 -4.99
CA VAL A 217 -7.65 -17.37 -6.28
C VAL A 217 -6.52 -18.35 -6.03
N ASP A 218 -6.58 -19.50 -6.73
CA ASP A 218 -5.46 -20.45 -6.78
C ASP A 218 -4.37 -19.90 -7.70
N PRO A 219 -3.20 -19.54 -7.19
CA PRO A 219 -2.13 -19.01 -8.02
C PRO A 219 -1.61 -20.00 -9.07
N ALA A 220 -1.77 -21.30 -8.87
CA ALA A 220 -1.35 -22.31 -9.83
C ALA A 220 -2.24 -22.36 -11.08
N THR A 221 -3.52 -22.11 -10.92
CA THR A 221 -4.51 -22.24 -12.02
C THR A 221 -5.13 -20.92 -12.45
N GLY A 222 -5.08 -19.89 -11.61
CA GLY A 222 -5.81 -18.62 -11.79
C GLY A 222 -7.32 -18.76 -11.57
N GLN A 223 -7.79 -19.81 -10.91
CA GLN A 223 -9.20 -20.08 -10.71
C GLN A 223 -9.66 -19.60 -9.33
N GLU A 224 -10.80 -18.92 -9.31
CA GLU A 224 -11.48 -18.61 -8.05
C GLU A 224 -12.14 -19.82 -7.41
N SER A 225 -12.16 -19.85 -6.09
CA SER A 225 -12.94 -20.81 -5.31
C SER A 225 -13.47 -20.17 -4.01
N LYS A 226 -14.19 -21.00 -3.23
CA LYS A 226 -14.67 -20.57 -1.92
C LYS A 226 -13.58 -20.45 -0.85
N GLY A 227 -12.35 -20.82 -1.21
CA GLY A 227 -11.22 -20.70 -0.34
C GLY A 227 -11.10 -21.76 0.77
N TYR A 228 -10.05 -21.61 1.53
CA TYR A 228 -9.68 -22.44 2.66
C TYR A 228 -10.54 -22.08 3.90
N THR A 229 -10.78 -23.06 4.78
CA THR A 229 -11.39 -22.80 6.09
C THR A 229 -10.29 -22.57 7.11
N PRO A 230 -10.06 -21.34 7.58
CA PRO A 230 -9.10 -21.09 8.64
C PRO A 230 -9.46 -21.83 9.93
N PRO A 231 -8.48 -22.22 10.75
CA PRO A 231 -8.75 -22.92 12.02
C PRO A 231 -9.51 -22.05 13.04
N TYR A 232 -9.53 -20.74 12.82
CA TYR A 232 -10.21 -19.76 13.67
C TYR A 232 -11.58 -19.31 13.12
N ALA A 233 -12.06 -19.96 12.06
CA ALA A 233 -13.37 -19.63 11.48
C ALA A 233 -14.53 -19.97 12.42
N PRO A 234 -15.41 -19.05 12.75
CA PRO A 234 -16.68 -19.31 13.42
C PRO A 234 -17.84 -19.37 12.41
N PRO A 235 -18.73 -20.39 12.45
CA PRO A 235 -18.55 -21.69 13.08
C PRO A 235 -17.53 -22.55 12.33
N ALA A 236 -16.98 -23.56 13.01
CA ALA A 236 -16.09 -24.52 12.36
C ALA A 236 -16.64 -24.96 10.99
N ASN A 237 -15.85 -24.80 9.91
CA ASN A 237 -16.15 -25.09 8.50
C ASN A 237 -16.65 -23.91 7.64
N THR A 238 -16.51 -22.66 8.04
CA THR A 238 -16.74 -21.52 7.15
C THR A 238 -15.53 -21.32 6.24
N ALA A 239 -15.57 -21.88 5.02
CA ALA A 239 -14.53 -21.69 4.02
C ALA A 239 -14.46 -20.21 3.60
N GLY A 240 -13.24 -19.68 3.47
CA GLY A 240 -13.03 -18.30 3.10
C GLY A 240 -13.32 -17.28 4.21
N PHE A 241 -13.39 -17.69 5.48
CA PHE A 241 -13.53 -16.75 6.59
C PHE A 241 -12.23 -15.92 6.73
N PRO A 242 -12.31 -14.57 6.82
CA PRO A 242 -11.15 -13.69 6.67
C PRO A 242 -10.36 -13.47 7.97
N CYS A 243 -10.08 -14.53 8.72
CA CYS A 243 -9.22 -14.48 9.90
C CYS A 243 -7.99 -15.36 9.65
N TYR A 244 -6.88 -14.72 9.35
CA TYR A 244 -5.68 -15.36 8.82
C TYR A 244 -4.62 -15.56 9.90
N GLU A 245 -3.70 -16.48 9.67
CA GLU A 245 -2.60 -16.73 10.60
C GLU A 245 -1.30 -16.99 9.84
N HIS A 246 -0.47 -15.96 9.76
CA HIS A 246 0.84 -16.00 9.12
C HIS A 246 1.71 -14.84 9.62
N ASN A 247 3.01 -14.87 9.35
CA ASN A 247 3.91 -13.77 9.65
C ASN A 247 3.50 -12.51 8.88
N THR A 248 3.73 -11.36 9.52
CA THR A 248 3.49 -10.03 8.95
C THR A 248 4.77 -9.19 9.06
N LEU A 249 4.83 -8.07 8.34
CA LEU A 249 5.93 -7.13 8.54
C LEU A 249 5.95 -6.60 9.98
N ALA A 250 4.81 -6.50 10.66
CA ALA A 250 4.75 -6.10 12.06
C ALA A 250 5.52 -7.07 12.97
N ASP A 251 5.43 -8.38 12.72
CA ASP A 251 6.19 -9.40 13.46
C ASP A 251 7.70 -9.27 13.24
N VAL A 252 8.10 -9.00 11.99
CA VAL A 252 9.52 -8.78 11.64
C VAL A 252 10.05 -7.53 12.36
N LEU A 253 9.27 -6.45 12.37
CA LEU A 253 9.63 -5.21 13.06
C LEU A 253 9.72 -5.41 14.58
N ASP A 254 8.76 -6.10 15.17
CA ASP A 254 8.76 -6.42 16.61
C ASP A 254 9.98 -7.29 16.99
N ALA A 255 10.29 -8.30 16.21
CA ALA A 255 11.47 -9.14 16.42
C ALA A 255 12.77 -8.34 16.31
N ALA A 256 12.79 -7.29 15.50
CA ALA A 256 13.92 -6.38 15.33
C ALA A 256 13.98 -5.28 16.40
N GLY A 257 12.96 -5.15 17.25
CA GLY A 257 12.83 -4.04 18.21
C GLY A 257 12.53 -2.69 17.56
N VAL A 258 11.96 -2.70 16.36
CA VAL A 258 11.56 -1.50 15.61
C VAL A 258 10.13 -1.13 16.00
N SER A 259 9.94 0.10 16.43
CA SER A 259 8.60 0.59 16.78
C SER A 259 7.76 0.84 15.54
N TRP A 260 6.49 0.44 15.58
CA TRP A 260 5.59 0.64 14.46
C TRP A 260 4.19 1.11 14.90
N ARG A 261 3.44 1.70 13.96
CA ARG A 261 2.03 2.07 14.12
C ARG A 261 1.26 1.96 12.82
N TYR A 262 0.06 1.40 12.92
CA TYR A 262 -0.93 1.34 11.85
C TYR A 262 -2.05 2.34 12.18
N TYR A 263 -2.15 3.41 11.39
CA TYR A 263 -3.20 4.41 11.50
C TYR A 263 -4.30 4.06 10.53
N THR A 264 -5.52 3.94 11.02
CA THR A 264 -6.67 3.50 10.22
C THR A 264 -7.94 4.26 10.61
N ASP A 265 -8.96 4.16 9.76
CA ASP A 265 -10.25 4.79 9.97
C ASP A 265 -11.06 4.10 11.07
N MET A 266 -11.18 2.77 11.01
CA MET A 266 -11.96 2.00 12.00
C MET A 266 -11.49 0.54 12.09
N GLU A 267 -11.81 -0.08 13.20
CA GLU A 267 -11.73 -1.52 13.38
C GLU A 267 -12.81 -2.21 12.55
N GLY A 268 -12.46 -3.32 11.90
CA GLY A 268 -13.37 -4.06 11.02
C GLY A 268 -13.55 -3.46 9.63
N SER A 269 -12.77 -2.42 9.28
CA SER A 269 -12.73 -1.87 7.93
C SER A 269 -12.00 -2.81 6.97
N LEU A 270 -12.41 -2.84 5.71
CA LEU A 270 -11.68 -3.55 4.63
C LEU A 270 -10.22 -3.10 4.53
N TRP A 271 -9.95 -1.86 4.89
CA TRP A 271 -8.64 -1.22 4.83
C TRP A 271 -7.78 -1.45 6.07
N THR A 272 -8.34 -2.09 7.11
CA THR A 272 -7.63 -2.35 8.37
C THR A 272 -7.03 -3.76 8.39
N ALA A 273 -5.88 -3.94 7.73
CA ALA A 273 -5.25 -5.23 7.59
C ALA A 273 -4.97 -5.97 8.93
N PRO A 274 -4.55 -5.31 10.04
CA PRO A 274 -4.27 -6.00 11.29
C PRO A 274 -5.46 -6.75 11.90
N ASP A 275 -6.70 -6.37 11.61
CA ASP A 275 -7.88 -7.05 12.16
C ASP A 275 -8.15 -8.42 11.53
N ALA A 276 -7.57 -8.68 10.36
CA ALA A 276 -7.65 -9.98 9.69
C ALA A 276 -6.55 -10.96 10.13
N ILE A 277 -5.61 -10.55 10.97
CA ILE A 277 -4.52 -11.40 11.46
C ILE A 277 -4.84 -11.87 12.87
N HIS A 278 -5.06 -13.18 13.04
CA HIS A 278 -5.57 -13.76 14.29
C HIS A 278 -4.71 -13.43 15.51
N HIS A 279 -3.40 -13.62 15.44
CA HIS A 279 -2.52 -13.37 16.60
C HIS A 279 -2.36 -11.87 16.94
N ILE A 280 -2.67 -10.97 16.01
CA ILE A 280 -2.69 -9.52 16.25
C ILE A 280 -4.06 -9.08 16.78
N CYS A 281 -5.15 -9.53 16.14
CA CYS A 281 -6.50 -9.16 16.53
C CYS A 281 -6.93 -9.78 17.86
N LEU A 282 -6.71 -11.10 18.06
CA LEU A 282 -7.19 -11.86 19.22
C LEU A 282 -8.65 -11.54 19.53
N GLU A 283 -9.53 -11.82 18.55
CA GLU A 283 -10.95 -11.50 18.64
C GLU A 283 -11.59 -11.96 19.94
N SER A 284 -12.34 -11.07 20.57
CA SER A 284 -13.20 -11.38 21.70
C SER A 284 -14.45 -10.49 21.68
N LYS A 285 -15.61 -11.12 21.61
CA LYS A 285 -16.94 -10.45 21.62
C LYS A 285 -17.15 -9.45 20.48
N GLY A 286 -16.60 -9.75 19.31
CA GLY A 286 -16.73 -8.93 18.12
C GLY A 286 -15.81 -7.70 18.10
N ALA A 287 -14.71 -7.73 18.83
CA ALA A 287 -13.68 -6.71 18.81
C ALA A 287 -12.29 -7.33 18.86
N CYS A 288 -11.29 -6.66 18.29
CA CYS A 288 -9.89 -7.02 18.45
C CYS A 288 -9.40 -6.61 19.84
N THR A 289 -8.85 -7.54 20.60
CA THR A 289 -8.41 -7.33 21.99
C THR A 289 -6.93 -7.65 22.19
N GLY A 290 -6.19 -7.86 21.11
CA GLY A 290 -4.75 -8.11 21.13
C GLY A 290 -3.95 -6.99 21.79
N PRO A 291 -2.71 -7.25 22.19
CA PRO A 291 -1.89 -6.28 22.93
C PRO A 291 -1.56 -5.02 22.12
N ASP A 292 -1.73 -5.05 20.81
CA ASP A 292 -1.46 -3.94 19.90
C ASP A 292 -2.65 -3.00 19.71
N TRP A 293 -3.85 -3.41 20.18
CA TRP A 293 -5.12 -2.69 20.04
C TRP A 293 -5.50 -1.86 21.26
N PRO A 294 -6.24 -0.73 21.07
CA PRO A 294 -6.81 0.02 22.18
C PRO A 294 -7.82 -0.84 22.99
N PRO A 295 -8.00 -0.63 24.28
CA PRO A 295 -7.29 0.35 25.11
C PRO A 295 -5.94 -0.13 25.66
N THR A 296 -5.56 -1.39 25.40
CA THR A 296 -4.36 -2.01 25.98
C THR A 296 -3.10 -1.58 25.24
N GLY A 297 -3.16 -1.60 23.90
CA GLY A 297 -2.07 -1.22 23.00
C GLY A 297 -2.30 0.11 22.33
N THR A 298 -1.29 0.57 21.61
CA THR A 298 -1.30 1.82 20.83
C THR A 298 -0.72 1.66 19.44
N LYS A 299 -0.38 0.43 19.04
CA LYS A 299 0.22 0.18 17.73
C LYS A 299 -0.82 0.28 16.61
N VAL A 300 -2.07 -0.12 16.85
CA VAL A 300 -3.18 0.16 15.94
C VAL A 300 -3.94 1.39 16.45
N ALA A 301 -3.91 2.48 15.69
CA ALA A 301 -4.57 3.73 16.03
C ALA A 301 -5.81 3.91 15.15
N VAL A 302 -6.99 3.72 15.74
CA VAL A 302 -8.30 3.84 15.07
C VAL A 302 -8.68 5.33 14.96
N ASN A 303 -7.80 6.11 14.36
CA ASN A 303 -7.96 7.52 14.03
C ASN A 303 -6.84 7.89 13.04
N PRO A 304 -7.09 8.03 11.74
CA PRO A 304 -6.03 8.35 10.79
C PRO A 304 -5.36 9.70 11.08
N GLY A 305 -6.11 10.68 11.60
CA GLY A 305 -5.56 11.99 12.00
C GLY A 305 -4.52 11.95 13.13
N GLN A 306 -4.40 10.81 13.85
CA GLN A 306 -3.40 10.64 14.90
C GLN A 306 -1.97 10.78 14.37
N VAL A 307 -1.71 10.41 13.12
CA VAL A 307 -0.37 10.58 12.51
C VAL A 307 0.08 12.04 12.53
N LEU A 308 -0.81 12.99 12.28
CA LEU A 308 -0.49 14.42 12.36
C LEU A 308 -0.18 14.87 13.80
N THR A 309 -0.88 14.29 14.77
CA THR A 309 -0.59 14.53 16.19
C THR A 309 0.80 14.01 16.56
N ASP A 310 1.13 12.80 16.11
CA ASP A 310 2.43 12.15 16.36
C ASP A 310 3.59 12.87 15.63
N LEU A 311 3.28 13.57 14.54
CA LEU A 311 4.19 14.47 13.83
C LEU A 311 4.35 15.84 14.51
N GLY A 312 3.66 16.09 15.63
CA GLY A 312 3.76 17.33 16.40
C GLY A 312 2.85 18.45 15.92
N VAL A 313 1.94 18.21 14.98
CA VAL A 313 0.92 19.20 14.58
C VAL A 313 0.03 19.52 15.81
N ASN A 314 -0.16 20.79 16.12
CA ASN A 314 -0.81 21.27 17.36
C ASN A 314 -0.08 20.91 18.67
N GLY A 315 1.15 20.43 18.58
CA GLY A 315 2.01 20.20 19.74
C GLY A 315 2.40 21.51 20.43
N THR A 316 2.76 21.42 21.71
CA THR A 316 3.26 22.56 22.52
C THR A 316 4.70 22.35 22.96
N SER A 317 5.25 21.16 22.74
CA SER A 317 6.63 20.80 23.06
C SER A 317 7.10 19.61 22.21
N THR A 318 8.40 19.33 22.21
CA THR A 318 8.98 18.16 21.51
C THR A 318 8.51 16.82 22.09
N ASN A 319 7.86 16.78 23.27
CA ASN A 319 7.20 15.57 23.77
C ASN A 319 6.01 15.13 22.91
N ASN A 320 5.56 15.97 22.01
CA ASN A 320 4.52 15.64 21.02
C ASN A 320 5.09 14.99 19.76
N CYS A 321 6.40 14.85 19.63
CA CYS A 321 7.06 14.13 18.55
C CYS A 321 7.04 12.63 18.85
N GLN A 322 6.01 11.92 18.36
CA GLN A 322 5.71 10.53 18.71
C GLN A 322 5.65 9.60 17.48
N LEU A 323 6.15 10.08 16.31
CA LEU A 323 6.19 9.26 15.10
C LEU A 323 7.00 7.99 15.35
N GLN A 324 6.43 6.84 15.01
CA GLN A 324 7.12 5.56 15.12
C GLN A 324 8.16 5.40 14.01
N GLN A 325 9.04 4.42 14.15
CA GLN A 325 10.05 4.13 13.14
C GLN A 325 9.41 3.63 11.84
N PHE A 326 8.36 2.82 11.95
CA PHE A 326 7.56 2.41 10.80
C PHE A 326 6.07 2.79 10.99
N SER A 327 5.45 3.30 9.92
CA SER A 327 4.05 3.74 9.96
C SER A 327 3.31 3.36 8.69
N TRP A 328 2.21 2.61 8.82
CA TRP A 328 1.18 2.54 7.80
C TRP A 328 0.16 3.63 8.06
N VAL A 329 -0.23 4.36 7.05
CA VAL A 329 -1.21 5.45 7.15
C VAL A 329 -2.31 5.22 6.14
N ILE A 330 -3.46 4.79 6.65
CA ILE A 330 -4.67 4.51 5.89
C ILE A 330 -5.62 5.69 6.09
N PRO A 331 -6.22 6.25 5.04
CA PRO A 331 -7.08 7.42 5.14
C PRO A 331 -8.48 7.07 5.69
N ASP A 332 -9.26 8.11 5.95
CA ASP A 332 -10.72 8.03 6.03
C ASP A 332 -11.29 8.19 4.61
N GLY A 333 -12.48 7.66 4.34
CA GLY A 333 -13.11 7.72 3.03
C GLY A 333 -13.23 9.12 2.43
N HIS A 334 -13.31 10.19 3.25
CA HIS A 334 -13.38 11.56 2.75
C HIS A 334 -12.08 12.07 2.10
N TRP A 335 -10.96 11.39 2.34
CA TRP A 335 -9.64 11.77 1.81
C TRP A 335 -8.80 10.57 1.36
N SER A 336 -9.48 9.54 0.83
CA SER A 336 -8.86 8.31 0.34
C SER A 336 -8.60 8.28 -1.17
N ASP A 337 -9.13 9.22 -1.95
CA ASP A 337 -9.20 9.19 -3.42
C ASP A 337 -10.20 8.15 -3.99
N HIS A 338 -10.82 7.32 -3.15
CA HIS A 338 -11.84 6.37 -3.58
C HIS A 338 -12.97 7.08 -4.33
N PRO A 339 -13.33 6.64 -5.55
CA PRO A 339 -14.43 7.23 -6.29
C PRO A 339 -15.79 6.88 -5.65
N GLY A 340 -16.89 7.41 -6.18
CA GLY A 340 -18.25 7.04 -5.79
C GLY A 340 -18.95 8.02 -4.86
N THR A 341 -18.26 8.93 -4.17
CA THR A 341 -18.89 9.88 -3.24
C THR A 341 -18.43 11.31 -3.48
N VAL A 342 -19.39 12.15 -3.90
CA VAL A 342 -19.12 13.59 -4.12
C VAL A 342 -18.75 14.29 -2.81
N GLY A 343 -17.70 15.11 -2.86
CA GLY A 343 -17.14 15.80 -1.70
C GLY A 343 -16.06 15.00 -0.96
N HIS A 344 -15.73 13.80 -1.43
CA HIS A 344 -14.63 13.00 -0.95
C HIS A 344 -13.38 13.26 -1.82
N ASP A 345 -12.87 14.49 -1.80
CA ASP A 345 -11.74 14.94 -2.60
C ASP A 345 -10.56 15.44 -1.74
N GLY A 346 -10.48 14.95 -0.51
CA GLY A 346 -9.46 15.38 0.44
C GLY A 346 -8.08 14.76 0.26
N GLY A 347 -7.92 13.71 -0.57
CA GLY A 347 -6.71 12.90 -0.68
C GLY A 347 -5.42 13.70 -0.97
N PRO A 348 -5.36 14.52 -2.02
CA PRO A 348 -4.16 15.31 -2.30
C PRO A 348 -3.76 16.23 -1.15
N SER A 349 -4.73 16.81 -0.45
CA SER A 349 -4.50 17.67 0.71
C SER A 349 -4.08 16.90 1.96
N TRP A 350 -4.61 15.68 2.15
CA TRP A 350 -4.23 14.77 3.23
C TRP A 350 -2.77 14.35 3.12
N VAL A 351 -2.37 13.87 1.94
CA VAL A 351 -0.99 13.49 1.67
C VAL A 351 -0.05 14.68 1.85
N ALA A 352 -0.43 15.86 1.32
CA ALA A 352 0.33 17.08 1.54
C ALA A 352 0.48 17.42 3.03
N ALA A 353 -0.58 17.24 3.84
CA ALA A 353 -0.54 17.54 5.27
C ALA A 353 0.49 16.67 6.00
N ILE A 354 0.58 15.38 5.67
CA ILE A 354 1.56 14.48 6.28
C ILE A 354 2.99 14.84 5.82
N VAL A 355 3.20 15.00 4.51
CA VAL A 355 4.52 15.34 3.95
C VAL A 355 5.01 16.68 4.51
N ASN A 356 4.15 17.70 4.54
CA ASN A 356 4.48 19.00 5.12
C ASN A 356 4.79 18.90 6.60
N ALA A 357 4.03 18.12 7.37
CA ALA A 357 4.26 17.93 8.80
C ALA A 357 5.61 17.25 9.09
N VAL A 358 6.02 16.27 8.29
CA VAL A 358 7.37 15.68 8.35
C VAL A 358 8.43 16.75 8.08
N GLY A 359 8.17 17.68 7.17
CA GLY A 359 9.03 18.83 6.88
C GLY A 359 8.98 19.95 7.91
N GLY A 360 8.07 19.87 8.91
CA GLY A 360 7.88 20.89 9.93
C GLY A 360 6.98 22.06 9.50
N TYR A 361 6.07 21.83 8.55
CA TYR A 361 5.14 22.84 8.01
C TYR A 361 3.69 22.33 8.01
N ASP A 362 2.75 23.23 7.89
CA ASP A 362 1.35 22.93 7.58
C ASP A 362 1.04 23.13 6.08
N ASN A 363 -0.19 22.85 5.65
CA ASN A 363 -0.63 23.01 4.27
C ASN A 363 -0.70 24.48 3.79
N SER A 364 -0.57 25.46 4.67
CA SER A 364 -0.43 26.86 4.28
C SER A 364 1.02 27.26 4.01
N GLY A 365 1.98 26.36 4.28
CA GLY A 365 3.41 26.62 4.24
C GLY A 365 3.93 27.34 5.49
N ALA A 366 3.12 27.47 6.53
CA ALA A 366 3.57 27.99 7.81
C ALA A 366 4.32 26.92 8.62
N LYS A 367 5.38 27.33 9.32
CA LYS A 367 6.12 26.44 10.20
C LYS A 367 5.24 25.98 11.36
N LEU A 368 5.31 24.70 11.67
CA LEU A 368 4.65 24.15 12.86
C LEU A 368 5.26 24.74 14.13
N PRO A 369 4.45 24.92 15.20
CA PRO A 369 4.93 25.41 16.50
C PRO A 369 6.04 24.52 17.10
N VAL A 370 5.94 23.20 16.87
CA VAL A 370 6.92 22.21 17.32
C VAL A 370 7.64 21.67 16.09
N GLN A 371 8.99 21.70 16.14
CA GLN A 371 9.86 21.19 15.09
C GLN A 371 10.42 19.84 15.53
N CYS A 372 9.85 18.74 15.01
CA CYS A 372 10.29 17.38 15.35
C CYS A 372 11.54 16.94 14.56
N ASN A 373 11.90 17.66 13.51
CA ASN A 373 13.07 17.40 12.66
C ASN A 373 13.07 16.02 11.98
N TYR A 374 11.89 15.48 11.68
CA TYR A 374 11.79 14.16 11.05
C TYR A 374 12.30 14.13 9.60
N TRP A 375 12.26 15.27 8.88
CA TRP A 375 12.63 15.30 7.47
C TRP A 375 13.99 14.68 7.17
N ALA A 376 14.99 14.98 8.00
CA ALA A 376 16.39 14.59 7.73
C ALA A 376 16.63 13.07 7.66
N ASN A 377 15.71 12.26 8.16
CA ASN A 377 15.89 10.81 8.31
C ASN A 377 14.63 9.99 8.00
N THR A 378 13.72 10.53 7.18
CA THR A 378 12.44 9.89 6.82
C THR A 378 12.37 9.60 5.33
N ALA A 379 11.83 8.42 5.00
CA ALA A 379 11.27 8.10 3.69
C ALA A 379 9.76 8.00 3.79
N ILE A 380 9.05 8.59 2.84
CA ILE A 380 7.59 8.52 2.70
C ILE A 380 7.31 7.85 1.37
N LEU A 381 6.61 6.74 1.40
CA LEU A 381 6.18 5.96 0.24
C LEU A 381 4.67 6.16 0.12
N ILE A 382 4.21 6.70 -0.99
CA ILE A 382 2.79 6.99 -1.23
C ILE A 382 2.35 6.11 -2.38
N THR A 383 1.42 5.20 -2.13
CA THR A 383 0.89 4.28 -3.14
C THR A 383 -0.63 4.18 -3.04
N TRP A 384 -1.24 3.59 -4.03
CA TRP A 384 -2.66 3.26 -4.05
C TRP A 384 -2.80 1.75 -3.93
N ASP A 385 -3.88 1.32 -3.32
CA ASP A 385 -4.12 -0.09 -3.00
C ASP A 385 -4.44 -0.90 -4.26
N ASP A 386 -5.34 -0.42 -5.12
CA ASP A 386 -5.69 -1.06 -6.36
C ASP A 386 -6.04 -0.06 -7.49
N TRP A 387 -6.35 -0.60 -8.68
CA TRP A 387 -6.58 0.18 -9.90
C TRP A 387 -7.97 0.85 -9.97
N GLY A 388 -8.92 0.46 -9.10
CA GLY A 388 -10.28 1.02 -9.05
C GLY A 388 -11.12 0.82 -10.32
N GLY A 389 -10.83 -0.19 -11.12
CA GLY A 389 -11.51 -0.41 -12.40
C GLY A 389 -11.15 0.58 -13.51
N PHE A 390 -10.24 1.51 -13.28
CA PHE A 390 -9.76 2.45 -14.30
C PHE A 390 -8.78 1.79 -15.26
N TYR A 391 -8.78 2.26 -16.51
CA TYR A 391 -7.89 1.75 -17.54
C TYR A 391 -6.43 1.98 -17.20
N ASP A 392 -5.59 1.01 -17.54
CA ASP A 392 -4.13 1.08 -17.58
C ASP A 392 -3.65 0.32 -18.82
N ASP A 393 -2.62 0.85 -19.51
CA ASP A 393 -2.15 0.26 -20.77
C ASP A 393 -1.07 -0.80 -20.57
N VAL A 394 -0.48 -0.91 -19.38
CA VAL A 394 0.68 -1.76 -19.14
C VAL A 394 0.26 -3.18 -18.74
N ASN A 395 0.65 -4.14 -19.55
CA ASN A 395 0.43 -5.55 -19.28
C ASN A 395 1.30 -6.04 -18.10
N PRO A 396 0.72 -6.49 -16.99
CA PRO A 396 1.49 -6.94 -15.83
C PRO A 396 2.25 -8.26 -16.03
N ILE A 397 1.93 -9.06 -17.04
CA ILE A 397 2.61 -10.36 -17.28
C ILE A 397 4.10 -10.20 -17.59
N ALA A 398 4.45 -9.18 -18.36
CA ALA A 398 5.79 -9.05 -18.94
C ALA A 398 6.89 -8.81 -17.91
N THR A 399 6.54 -8.69 -16.67
CA THR A 399 7.38 -8.04 -15.68
C THR A 399 8.00 -8.97 -14.68
N ILE A 400 7.54 -10.21 -14.64
CA ILE A 400 7.87 -11.06 -13.53
C ILE A 400 9.04 -11.96 -13.86
N GLY A 401 10.19 -11.48 -13.44
CA GLY A 401 11.44 -12.21 -13.25
C GLY A 401 11.68 -13.38 -14.19
N GLY A 402 11.89 -13.14 -15.46
CA GLY A 402 12.65 -13.99 -16.40
C GLY A 402 12.49 -15.50 -16.34
N GLY A 403 11.70 -16.00 -15.46
CA GLY A 403 11.42 -17.41 -15.33
C GLY A 403 10.23 -17.79 -16.22
N SER A 404 10.37 -18.81 -17.02
CA SER A 404 9.35 -19.44 -17.88
C SER A 404 8.09 -19.92 -17.12
N THR A 405 7.78 -19.39 -15.97
CA THR A 405 6.83 -19.94 -15.01
C THR A 405 5.71 -18.98 -14.58
N GLY A 406 5.74 -17.74 -15.00
CA GLY A 406 4.60 -16.84 -14.84
C GLY A 406 4.31 -16.34 -13.42
N TYR A 407 5.09 -16.71 -12.41
CA TYR A 407 4.95 -16.19 -11.06
C TYR A 407 6.13 -15.30 -10.68
N PRO A 408 5.92 -14.19 -9.97
CA PRO A 408 7.00 -13.39 -9.44
C PRO A 408 7.88 -14.23 -8.53
N GLY A 409 9.17 -14.19 -8.75
CA GLY A 409 10.09 -15.05 -8.00
C GLY A 409 10.18 -16.48 -8.48
N GLY A 410 9.50 -16.83 -9.54
CA GLY A 410 9.66 -17.97 -10.43
C GLY A 410 10.30 -19.23 -9.86
N GLY A 411 9.75 -19.76 -8.78
CA GLY A 411 10.22 -21.01 -8.20
C GLY A 411 9.84 -22.25 -9.03
N GLY A 412 9.84 -22.20 -10.35
CA GLY A 412 9.67 -23.37 -11.20
C GLY A 412 8.33 -24.10 -11.12
N ASN A 413 7.36 -23.60 -10.37
CA ASN A 413 6.15 -24.32 -10.02
C ASN A 413 4.99 -24.12 -11.01
N GLY A 414 5.21 -23.46 -12.14
CA GLY A 414 4.22 -23.35 -13.21
C GLY A 414 3.00 -22.48 -12.87
N SER A 415 3.15 -21.50 -11.98
CA SER A 415 2.07 -20.58 -11.66
C SER A 415 1.60 -19.78 -12.87
N LYS A 416 0.30 -19.49 -12.90
CA LYS A 416 -0.33 -18.57 -13.85
C LYS A 416 -0.64 -17.21 -13.22
N TYR A 417 -0.28 -17.02 -11.96
CA TYR A 417 -0.51 -15.77 -11.26
C TYR A 417 0.38 -14.65 -11.81
N VAL A 418 -0.21 -13.52 -12.10
CA VAL A 418 0.47 -12.27 -12.48
C VAL A 418 0.07 -11.17 -11.50
N TYR A 419 0.76 -10.04 -11.52
CA TYR A 419 0.36 -8.88 -10.73
C TYR A 419 -1.04 -8.37 -11.11
N GLY A 420 -1.65 -7.57 -10.26
CA GLY A 420 -2.71 -6.68 -10.66
C GLY A 420 -2.19 -5.57 -11.57
N PHE A 421 -3.01 -4.55 -11.83
CA PHE A 421 -2.63 -3.46 -12.71
C PHE A 421 -1.70 -2.47 -12.00
N ARG A 422 -1.16 -1.51 -12.76
CA ARG A 422 -0.33 -0.48 -12.16
C ARG A 422 -1.16 0.40 -11.22
N VAL A 423 -0.52 0.74 -10.11
CA VAL A 423 -0.92 1.79 -9.18
C VAL A 423 0.18 2.83 -9.08
N PRO A 424 -0.09 4.10 -8.77
CA PRO A 424 0.97 5.07 -8.61
C PRO A 424 1.86 4.74 -7.40
N LEU A 425 3.15 5.09 -7.50
CA LEU A 425 4.07 5.14 -6.36
C LEU A 425 4.87 6.43 -6.44
N LEU A 426 4.82 7.20 -5.34
CA LEU A 426 5.65 8.37 -5.11
C LEU A 426 6.62 8.09 -3.97
N VAL A 427 7.90 8.38 -4.18
CA VAL A 427 8.95 8.17 -3.17
C VAL A 427 9.51 9.51 -2.75
N VAL A 428 9.18 9.94 -1.53
CA VAL A 428 9.48 11.25 -0.98
C VAL A 428 10.47 11.13 0.18
N SER A 429 11.63 11.74 0.05
CA SER A 429 12.68 11.71 1.06
C SER A 429 13.69 12.84 0.78
N PRO A 430 14.44 13.31 1.78
CA PRO A 430 15.59 14.19 1.53
C PRO A 430 16.69 13.50 0.71
N TYR A 431 16.68 12.19 0.62
CA TYR A 431 17.62 11.38 -0.15
C TYR A 431 17.03 10.86 -1.47
N ALA A 432 15.76 11.10 -1.75
CA ALA A 432 15.19 10.75 -3.05
C ALA A 432 15.83 11.61 -4.14
N LYS A 433 16.17 11.00 -5.27
CA LYS A 433 16.66 11.72 -6.45
C LYS A 433 15.59 12.70 -6.94
N ALA A 434 15.99 13.93 -7.24
CA ALA A 434 15.04 14.97 -7.67
C ALA A 434 14.47 14.66 -9.05
N GLY A 435 13.14 14.66 -9.18
CA GLY A 435 12.46 14.41 -10.45
C GLY A 435 12.80 13.05 -11.07
N TYR A 436 13.11 12.06 -10.24
CA TYR A 436 13.47 10.73 -10.71
C TYR A 436 12.23 9.95 -11.13
N ILE A 437 12.28 9.40 -12.34
CA ILE A 437 11.27 8.48 -12.85
C ILE A 437 11.90 7.11 -12.97
N SER A 438 11.41 6.15 -12.18
CA SER A 438 11.89 4.77 -12.20
C SER A 438 11.38 4.05 -13.45
N GLY A 439 12.30 3.48 -14.21
CA GLY A 439 12.01 2.74 -15.44
C GLY A 439 11.93 3.60 -16.71
N PRO A 440 12.31 3.05 -17.87
CA PRO A 440 12.31 3.78 -19.13
C PRO A 440 10.90 4.00 -19.69
N ALA A 441 10.60 5.22 -20.10
CA ALA A 441 9.29 5.62 -20.65
C ALA A 441 8.84 4.84 -21.90
N ASN A 442 9.79 4.33 -22.66
CA ASN A 442 9.51 3.72 -23.97
C ASN A 442 9.40 2.18 -23.93
N ASN A 443 9.35 1.60 -22.76
CA ASN A 443 9.19 0.16 -22.63
C ASN A 443 7.82 -0.15 -22.02
N PRO A 444 6.85 -0.65 -22.83
CA PRO A 444 5.51 -0.99 -22.34
C PRO A 444 5.49 -2.24 -21.46
N THR A 445 6.65 -2.87 -21.29
CA THR A 445 6.85 -4.00 -20.39
C THR A 445 7.85 -3.58 -19.32
N CYS A 446 7.63 -4.02 -18.11
CA CYS A 446 8.55 -3.75 -17.03
C CYS A 446 9.92 -4.35 -17.34
N PRO A 447 10.97 -3.55 -17.51
CA PRO A 447 12.33 -4.09 -17.62
C PRO A 447 12.77 -4.60 -16.26
N ASN A 448 13.56 -5.66 -16.25
CA ASN A 448 14.18 -6.22 -15.05
C ASN A 448 14.68 -5.09 -14.13
N PHE A 449 14.36 -5.17 -12.83
CA PHE A 449 14.79 -4.25 -11.76
C PHE A 449 14.12 -2.87 -11.67
N TYR A 450 13.32 -2.47 -12.62
CA TYR A 450 12.52 -1.25 -12.54
C TYR A 450 11.04 -1.52 -12.31
N CYS A 451 10.70 -2.78 -12.04
CA CYS A 451 9.38 -3.20 -11.65
C CYS A 451 9.30 -3.21 -10.14
N HIS A 452 8.25 -2.61 -9.64
CA HIS A 452 7.96 -2.58 -8.23
C HIS A 452 6.55 -3.14 -7.98
N ASP A 453 6.35 -3.70 -6.80
CA ASP A 453 5.07 -4.12 -6.28
C ASP A 453 4.99 -3.83 -4.76
N PHE A 454 3.94 -4.28 -4.09
CA PHE A 454 3.85 -4.07 -2.64
C PHE A 454 4.98 -4.77 -1.88
N GLY A 455 5.48 -5.89 -2.39
CA GLY A 455 6.67 -6.56 -1.85
C GLY A 455 7.93 -5.69 -1.89
N SER A 456 8.05 -4.80 -2.89
CA SER A 456 9.15 -3.83 -2.95
C SER A 456 9.16 -2.87 -1.76
N ILE A 457 7.97 -2.43 -1.31
CA ILE A 457 7.81 -1.57 -0.14
C ILE A 457 8.23 -2.31 1.13
N LEU A 458 7.83 -3.58 1.26
CA LEU A 458 8.19 -4.41 2.41
C LEU A 458 9.69 -4.65 2.45
N LYS A 459 10.27 -5.07 1.34
CA LYS A 459 11.70 -5.34 1.19
C LYS A 459 12.57 -4.10 1.47
N PHE A 460 12.15 -2.93 0.97
CA PHE A 460 12.80 -1.67 1.31
C PHE A 460 12.79 -1.43 2.81
N SER A 461 11.65 -1.63 3.46
CA SER A 461 11.49 -1.43 4.89
C SER A 461 12.35 -2.38 5.70
N GLU A 462 12.40 -3.65 5.33
CA GLU A 462 13.29 -4.65 5.93
C GLU A 462 14.75 -4.21 5.86
N TYR A 463 15.22 -3.76 4.71
CA TYR A 463 16.59 -3.27 4.54
C TYR A 463 16.88 -2.02 5.37
N VAL A 464 15.96 -1.05 5.42
CA VAL A 464 16.11 0.17 6.22
C VAL A 464 16.34 -0.18 7.69
N PHE A 465 15.66 -1.19 8.20
CA PHE A 465 15.75 -1.63 9.58
C PHE A 465 16.74 -2.79 9.82
N GLY A 466 17.67 -2.99 8.87
CA GLY A 466 18.79 -3.92 9.02
C GLY A 466 18.39 -5.40 8.93
N GLN A 467 17.22 -5.70 8.39
CA GLN A 467 16.75 -7.05 8.14
C GLN A 467 17.23 -7.53 6.76
N LYS A 468 17.11 -8.83 6.52
CA LYS A 468 17.29 -9.37 5.18
C LYS A 468 16.03 -9.11 4.37
N GLY A 469 16.16 -8.85 3.07
CA GLY A 469 15.04 -8.53 2.19
C GLY A 469 14.10 -9.68 1.83
N ASN A 470 13.93 -10.64 2.69
CA ASN A 470 12.94 -11.75 2.68
C ASN A 470 12.76 -12.25 4.12
N ALA A 471 12.60 -11.30 5.02
CA ALA A 471 12.50 -11.59 6.44
C ALA A 471 11.14 -12.18 6.85
N LEU A 472 10.12 -12.03 5.99
CA LEU A 472 8.77 -12.52 6.27
C LEU A 472 8.69 -14.04 6.34
N GLY A 473 9.51 -14.75 5.59
CA GLY A 473 9.51 -16.19 5.70
C GLY A 473 10.38 -16.93 4.69
N PRO A 474 10.61 -18.22 4.93
CA PRO A 474 11.35 -19.04 3.99
C PRO A 474 10.55 -19.28 2.71
N ILE A 475 11.19 -19.14 1.58
CA ILE A 475 10.69 -19.65 0.31
C ILE A 475 10.84 -21.18 0.35
N GLY A 476 9.73 -21.89 0.48
CA GLY A 476 9.71 -23.34 0.40
C GLY A 476 9.29 -23.83 -0.98
N PRO A 477 9.75 -25.01 -1.42
CA PRO A 477 9.39 -25.54 -2.74
C PRO A 477 7.90 -25.91 -2.89
N SER A 478 7.13 -25.82 -1.82
CA SER A 478 5.72 -26.20 -1.79
C SER A 478 4.76 -25.04 -1.47
N HIS A 479 5.27 -23.81 -1.33
CA HIS A 479 4.48 -22.66 -0.91
C HIS A 479 4.77 -21.47 -1.80
N TRP A 480 3.76 -20.61 -1.94
CA TRP A 480 3.97 -19.32 -2.55
C TRP A 480 4.79 -18.44 -1.59
N PRO A 481 5.84 -17.79 -2.09
CA PRO A 481 6.61 -16.89 -1.25
C PRO A 481 5.77 -15.68 -0.82
N TYR A 482 6.21 -15.02 0.22
CA TYR A 482 5.76 -13.67 0.50
C TYR A 482 6.25 -12.69 -0.57
N ALA A 483 5.53 -11.58 -0.76
CA ALA A 483 5.82 -10.64 -1.83
C ALA A 483 7.20 -9.98 -1.74
N ASP A 484 7.78 -9.83 -0.54
CA ASP A 484 9.16 -9.38 -0.33
C ASP A 484 10.20 -10.26 -1.06
N SER A 485 9.79 -11.48 -1.43
CA SER A 485 10.61 -12.48 -2.10
C SER A 485 10.17 -12.80 -3.52
N PHE A 486 9.17 -12.10 -4.06
CA PHE A 486 8.66 -12.38 -5.41
C PHE A 486 9.72 -12.15 -6.50
N VAL A 487 10.52 -11.13 -6.34
CA VAL A 487 11.71 -10.94 -7.16
C VAL A 487 12.93 -11.30 -6.33
N GLN A 488 13.68 -12.30 -6.79
CA GLN A 488 14.88 -12.73 -6.08
C GLN A 488 15.96 -11.65 -6.18
N ASP A 489 16.76 -11.55 -5.09
CA ASP A 489 17.92 -10.68 -5.09
C ASP A 489 18.88 -11.06 -6.22
N GLU A 490 19.17 -10.13 -7.12
CA GLU A 490 20.21 -10.29 -8.09
C GLU A 490 21.57 -9.88 -7.51
N GLY A 491 22.06 -10.68 -6.62
CA GLY A 491 23.36 -10.47 -6.01
C GLY A 491 23.32 -9.67 -4.71
N ASN A 492 24.22 -8.73 -4.50
CA ASN A 492 24.28 -7.99 -3.24
C ASN A 492 23.18 -6.92 -3.16
N PRO A 493 22.35 -6.92 -2.10
CA PRO A 493 21.49 -5.78 -1.81
C PRO A 493 22.33 -4.49 -1.66
N PRO A 494 21.76 -3.34 -2.00
CA PRO A 494 20.39 -3.12 -2.38
C PRO A 494 20.17 -3.24 -3.90
N ASP A 495 19.11 -3.91 -4.29
CA ASP A 495 18.67 -4.00 -5.67
C ASP A 495 17.60 -2.95 -6.01
N ASN A 496 17.33 -2.74 -7.29
CA ASN A 496 16.34 -1.75 -7.71
C ASN A 496 14.91 -2.17 -7.38
N TYR A 497 14.62 -3.45 -7.26
CA TYR A 497 13.31 -3.94 -6.84
C TYR A 497 12.93 -3.44 -5.44
N SER A 498 13.91 -3.34 -4.52
CA SER A 498 13.72 -2.78 -3.18
C SER A 498 13.66 -1.25 -3.13
N LEU A 499 13.25 -0.58 -4.20
CA LEU A 499 13.15 0.88 -4.34
C LEU A 499 14.48 1.64 -4.20
N TYR A 500 15.62 0.96 -4.20
CA TYR A 500 16.91 1.62 -4.01
C TYR A 500 17.26 2.57 -5.16
N ASP A 501 16.77 2.28 -6.35
CA ASP A 501 16.96 3.13 -7.53
C ASP A 501 16.45 4.57 -7.32
N PHE A 502 15.49 4.78 -6.43
CA PHE A 502 14.97 6.12 -6.11
C PHE A 502 15.93 6.97 -5.27
N PHE A 503 16.89 6.37 -4.57
CA PHE A 503 17.67 7.05 -3.55
C PHE A 503 19.12 7.35 -3.97
N ASP A 504 19.66 8.43 -3.41
CA ASP A 504 21.08 8.75 -3.38
C ASP A 504 21.48 9.09 -1.96
N PHE A 505 22.07 8.13 -1.27
CA PHE A 505 22.56 8.29 0.11
C PHE A 505 23.99 8.80 0.19
N SER A 506 24.66 9.07 -0.94
CA SER A 506 26.04 9.58 -0.96
C SER A 506 26.13 11.06 -0.55
N GLY A 507 25.04 11.80 -0.67
CA GLY A 507 24.92 13.20 -0.29
C GLY A 507 24.28 13.40 1.08
N GLY A 508 24.27 14.66 1.55
CA GLY A 508 23.49 15.06 2.72
C GLY A 508 22.00 15.20 2.39
N PRO A 509 21.13 15.29 3.42
CA PRO A 509 19.69 15.46 3.22
C PRO A 509 19.40 16.79 2.51
N ARG A 510 18.58 16.73 1.47
CA ARG A 510 18.07 17.94 0.78
C ARG A 510 17.18 18.74 1.74
N ALA A 511 17.23 20.07 1.63
CA ALA A 511 16.31 20.93 2.35
C ALA A 511 14.85 20.63 1.94
N PHE A 512 13.94 20.71 2.90
CA PHE A 512 12.52 20.55 2.62
C PHE A 512 11.95 21.79 1.92
N THR A 513 11.13 21.56 0.93
CA THR A 513 10.30 22.60 0.30
C THR A 513 8.85 22.24 0.55
N PRO A 514 8.04 23.12 1.18
CA PRO A 514 6.63 22.84 1.44
C PRO A 514 5.84 22.57 0.15
N ILE A 515 4.99 21.55 0.22
CA ILE A 515 4.03 21.25 -0.83
C ILE A 515 2.87 22.23 -0.72
N THR A 516 2.52 22.87 -1.81
CA THR A 516 1.54 23.95 -1.88
C THR A 516 0.31 23.57 -2.70
N GLY A 517 -0.73 24.42 -2.68
CA GLY A 517 -1.94 24.19 -3.47
C GLY A 517 -2.92 23.19 -2.88
N ALA A 518 -2.72 22.74 -1.65
CA ALA A 518 -3.69 21.92 -0.94
C ALA A 518 -5.02 22.66 -0.76
N LYS A 519 -6.13 22.00 -1.11
CA LYS A 519 -7.49 22.53 -0.96
C LYS A 519 -7.88 22.67 0.52
N TYR A 520 -7.51 21.70 1.32
CA TYR A 520 -7.83 21.63 2.74
C TYR A 520 -6.61 21.92 3.60
N SER A 521 -6.84 22.66 4.69
CA SER A 521 -5.78 22.92 5.68
C SER A 521 -5.46 21.67 6.49
N THR A 522 -4.26 21.59 7.05
CA THR A 522 -3.85 20.47 7.94
C THR A 522 -4.81 20.29 9.12
N THR A 523 -5.41 21.37 9.63
CA THR A 523 -6.38 21.32 10.72
C THR A 523 -7.65 20.56 10.35
N CYS A 524 -8.03 20.50 9.09
CA CYS A 524 -9.20 19.76 8.61
C CYS A 524 -9.13 18.28 8.98
N PHE A 525 -7.96 17.69 8.91
CA PHE A 525 -7.75 16.27 9.21
C PHE A 525 -7.65 15.94 10.70
N LEU A 526 -7.39 16.95 11.52
CA LEU A 526 -7.42 16.83 12.98
C LEU A 526 -8.82 17.14 13.57
N LYS A 527 -9.60 17.94 12.86
CA LYS A 527 -10.95 18.38 13.25
C LYS A 527 -11.87 18.30 12.02
N PRO A 528 -12.21 17.13 11.53
CA PRO A 528 -12.88 16.96 10.23
C PRO A 528 -14.19 17.75 10.11
N ARG A 529 -14.98 17.83 11.17
CA ARG A 529 -16.24 18.60 11.18
C ARG A 529 -16.09 20.10 10.90
N THR A 530 -14.87 20.62 10.92
CA THR A 530 -14.61 22.04 10.57
C THR A 530 -14.57 22.27 9.05
N CYS A 531 -14.33 21.24 8.27
CA CYS A 531 -14.11 21.32 6.82
C CYS A 531 -15.09 20.46 6.03
N PHE A 532 -15.47 19.30 6.56
CA PHE A 532 -16.39 18.38 5.93
C PHE A 532 -17.75 18.50 6.62
N ALA A 533 -18.72 19.08 5.91
CA ALA A 533 -20.07 19.27 6.45
C ALA A 533 -20.70 17.91 6.77
N ASN A 534 -21.27 17.78 7.98
CA ASN A 534 -21.88 16.54 8.48
C ASN A 534 -20.91 15.34 8.51
N PHE A 535 -19.62 15.60 8.77
CA PHE A 535 -18.63 14.54 8.87
C PHE A 535 -19.11 13.43 9.82
N VAL A 536 -19.30 12.27 9.26
CA VAL A 536 -19.37 10.98 9.92
C VAL A 536 -18.22 10.21 9.35
N GLN A 537 -17.42 9.56 10.18
CA GLN A 537 -16.31 8.72 9.69
C GLN A 537 -16.85 7.81 8.59
N ALA A 538 -16.28 7.91 7.40
CA ALA A 538 -16.74 7.17 6.26
C ALA A 538 -16.10 5.79 6.29
N ALA A 539 -16.94 4.77 6.36
CA ALA A 539 -16.50 3.42 6.10
C ALA A 539 -16.01 3.30 4.65
N PRO A 540 -15.03 2.41 4.38
CA PRO A 540 -14.71 2.03 3.03
C PRO A 540 -15.94 1.49 2.32
N ASP A 541 -15.96 1.65 1.03
CA ASP A 541 -17.04 1.15 0.21
C ASP A 541 -17.07 -0.38 0.19
N ASN A 542 -18.26 -0.97 0.14
CA ASN A 542 -18.42 -2.40 -0.08
C ASN A 542 -18.51 -2.63 -1.59
N ASP A 543 -17.40 -2.84 -2.25
CA ASP A 543 -17.39 -3.25 -3.65
C ASP A 543 -17.77 -4.73 -3.84
#